data_f7ed8e480252355a95297562d2427ef5
#
_entry.id   f7ed8e480252355a95297562d2427ef5
#
_cell.length_a   1.000
_cell.length_b   1.000
_cell.length_c   1.000
_cell.angle_alpha   90.00
_cell.angle_beta   90.00
_cell.angle_gamma   90.00
#
_symmetry.space_group_name_H-M   'P 1'
#
loop_
_entity.id
_entity.type
_entity.pdbx_description
1 polymer ?
#
loop_
_entity_poly.entity_id
_entity_poly.type
_entity_poly.pdbx_seq_one_letter_code
_entity_poly.pdbx_strand_id
1 'polypeptide(L)'
;MNYIYSLQSEWIKTKRSAASWLCIIGGFFIPLIYFIGFLKEKSSINDYKFDIWQKLFNQSWQNMAAFLLPMGVILASSLITQIEYKNNTWKQLHATPQTYTNIFIAKFSVIILMTIKFFIFFNIGVILSGLIPCILFDNHLPKENLPIMYFIKWNIKYFITCLPIIAIQYLISLKFKNFLVPIGIGLLGLVGSLIGLSWKYIFISPYSYCTMTVMQTKRDFNIFQFATIYFIVIMLISYYLYISKKEKG
;
A
#
# COMPACT_ATOMS: atom_id res chain seq x y z
N MET A 1 4.60 26.61 -13.26
CA MET A 1 4.76 25.27 -13.86
C MET A 1 3.53 24.43 -13.53
N ASN A 2 2.94 23.74 -14.51
CA ASN A 2 1.69 22.99 -14.28
C ASN A 2 1.94 21.75 -13.41
N TYR A 3 0.95 21.37 -12.60
CA TYR A 3 0.96 20.17 -11.76
C TYR A 3 1.43 18.90 -12.48
N ILE A 4 1.02 18.71 -13.75
CA ILE A 4 1.38 17.55 -14.59
C ILE A 4 2.90 17.41 -14.73
N TYR A 5 3.62 18.49 -15.01
CA TYR A 5 5.09 18.48 -15.11
C TYR A 5 5.77 18.14 -13.78
N SER A 6 5.21 18.65 -12.67
CA SER A 6 5.69 18.30 -11.31
C SER A 6 5.50 16.81 -11.04
N LEU A 7 4.34 16.26 -11.38
CA LEU A 7 4.05 14.82 -11.23
C LEU A 7 4.96 13.95 -12.09
N GLN A 8 5.17 14.33 -13.36
CA GLN A 8 6.08 13.59 -14.26
C GLN A 8 7.52 13.59 -13.75
N SER A 9 8.00 14.75 -13.28
CA SER A 9 9.33 14.86 -12.67
C SER A 9 9.50 13.94 -11.47
N GLU A 10 8.53 13.94 -10.53
CA GLU A 10 8.54 13.07 -9.35
C GLU A 10 8.45 11.58 -9.74
N TRP A 11 7.62 11.24 -10.73
CA TRP A 11 7.49 9.87 -11.23
C TRP A 11 8.79 9.34 -11.85
N ILE A 12 9.48 10.14 -12.65
CA ILE A 12 10.75 9.76 -13.28
C ILE A 12 11.82 9.46 -12.21
N LYS A 13 11.89 10.25 -11.12
CA LYS A 13 12.81 10.02 -10.00
C LYS A 13 12.60 8.66 -9.33
N THR A 14 11.34 8.17 -9.31
CA THR A 14 11.00 6.91 -8.64
C THR A 14 11.09 5.70 -9.55
N LYS A 15 11.21 5.86 -10.88
CA LYS A 15 11.13 4.78 -11.87
C LYS A 15 12.13 3.64 -11.68
N ARG A 16 13.32 3.91 -11.12
CA ARG A 16 14.37 2.90 -10.84
C ARG A 16 14.79 2.89 -9.37
N SER A 17 13.95 3.44 -8.51
CA SER A 17 14.21 3.51 -7.07
C SER A 17 13.92 2.18 -6.37
N ALA A 18 14.48 2.03 -5.17
CA ALA A 18 14.17 0.91 -4.28
C ALA A 18 12.66 0.79 -3.99
N ALA A 19 11.93 1.92 -3.91
CA ALA A 19 10.47 1.92 -3.74
C ALA A 19 9.74 1.23 -4.91
N SER A 20 10.19 1.45 -6.15
CA SER A 20 9.58 0.81 -7.33
C SER A 20 9.79 -0.70 -7.34
N TRP A 21 10.99 -1.17 -6.98
CA TRP A 21 11.30 -2.59 -6.85
C TRP A 21 10.53 -3.24 -5.69
N LEU A 22 10.42 -2.55 -4.57
CA LEU A 22 9.64 -3.01 -3.42
C LEU A 22 8.17 -3.23 -3.78
N CYS A 23 7.55 -2.35 -4.59
CA CYS A 23 6.19 -2.54 -5.05
C CYS A 23 6.01 -3.79 -5.93
N ILE A 24 7.00 -4.11 -6.78
CA ILE A 24 6.95 -5.29 -7.65
C ILE A 24 7.16 -6.55 -6.82
N ILE A 25 8.28 -6.63 -6.11
CA ILE A 25 8.66 -7.80 -5.31
C ILE A 25 7.61 -8.05 -4.21
N GLY A 26 7.21 -7.00 -3.49
CA GLY A 26 6.20 -7.10 -2.44
C GLY A 26 4.84 -7.54 -2.97
N GLY A 27 4.43 -7.06 -4.16
CA GLY A 27 3.17 -7.48 -4.79
C GLY A 27 3.16 -8.96 -5.18
N PHE A 28 4.26 -9.49 -5.68
CA PHE A 28 4.36 -10.91 -6.05
C PHE A 28 4.68 -11.84 -4.88
N PHE A 29 5.09 -11.32 -3.72
CA PHE A 29 5.61 -12.14 -2.63
C PHE A 29 4.63 -13.20 -2.13
N ILE A 30 3.43 -12.82 -1.74
CA ILE A 30 2.38 -13.76 -1.26
C ILE A 30 1.89 -14.68 -2.39
N PRO A 31 1.54 -14.18 -3.59
CA PRO A 31 1.18 -15.04 -4.72
C PRO A 31 2.24 -16.10 -5.05
N LEU A 32 3.52 -15.75 -4.96
CA LEU A 32 4.62 -16.68 -5.21
C LEU A 32 4.67 -17.81 -4.17
N ILE A 33 4.38 -17.52 -2.91
CA ILE A 33 4.28 -18.56 -1.86
C ILE A 33 3.17 -19.54 -2.20
N TYR A 34 1.97 -19.06 -2.59
CA TYR A 34 0.88 -19.93 -3.00
C TYR A 34 1.23 -20.75 -4.25
N PHE A 35 1.87 -20.13 -5.23
CA PHE A 35 2.33 -20.80 -6.42
C PHE A 35 3.30 -21.96 -6.09
N ILE A 36 4.31 -21.71 -5.25
CA ILE A 36 5.26 -22.74 -4.80
C ILE A 36 4.54 -23.85 -4.02
N GLY A 37 3.53 -23.49 -3.19
CA GLY A 37 2.70 -24.47 -2.48
C GLY A 37 1.99 -25.42 -3.44
N PHE A 38 1.31 -24.91 -4.44
CA PHE A 38 0.66 -25.73 -5.47
C PHE A 38 1.63 -26.61 -6.24
N LEU A 39 2.81 -26.10 -6.59
CA LEU A 39 3.84 -26.91 -7.27
C LEU A 39 4.36 -28.05 -6.40
N LYS A 40 4.56 -27.81 -5.10
CA LYS A 40 5.08 -28.81 -4.17
C LYS A 40 4.07 -29.93 -3.91
N GLU A 41 2.81 -29.57 -3.74
CA GLU A 41 1.72 -30.52 -3.49
C GLU A 41 1.21 -31.18 -4.78
N LYS A 42 1.71 -30.75 -5.96
CA LYS A 42 1.20 -31.17 -7.28
C LYS A 42 -0.32 -31.01 -7.38
N SER A 43 -0.84 -29.98 -6.75
CA SER A 43 -2.25 -29.65 -6.71
C SER A 43 -2.57 -28.49 -7.65
N SER A 44 -3.81 -28.44 -8.10
CA SER A 44 -4.33 -27.30 -8.85
C SER A 44 -5.42 -26.59 -8.08
N ILE A 45 -5.76 -25.40 -8.52
CA ILE A 45 -6.86 -24.66 -7.93
C ILE A 45 -8.18 -25.41 -8.11
N ASN A 46 -8.31 -26.27 -9.15
CA ASN A 46 -9.50 -27.09 -9.41
C ASN A 46 -9.76 -28.18 -8.37
N ASP A 47 -8.77 -28.51 -7.53
CA ASP A 47 -8.92 -29.46 -6.41
C ASP A 47 -9.76 -28.90 -5.26
N TYR A 48 -9.95 -27.57 -5.23
CA TYR A 48 -10.80 -26.92 -4.23
C TYR A 48 -12.27 -27.00 -4.66
N LYS A 49 -13.16 -27.31 -3.71
CA LYS A 49 -14.62 -27.32 -3.91
C LYS A 49 -15.17 -25.92 -3.71
N PHE A 50 -15.91 -25.37 -4.69
CA PHE A 50 -16.65 -24.10 -4.65
C PHE A 50 -15.83 -22.81 -4.38
N ASP A 51 -16.20 -21.74 -5.06
CA ASP A 51 -15.65 -20.37 -4.89
C ASP A 51 -14.12 -20.25 -4.88
N ILE A 52 -13.47 -21.00 -5.75
CA ILE A 52 -12.03 -21.22 -5.82
C ILE A 52 -11.25 -19.91 -5.87
N TRP A 53 -11.63 -19.02 -6.79
CA TRP A 53 -10.98 -17.73 -6.98
C TRP A 53 -11.16 -16.80 -5.78
N GLN A 54 -12.35 -16.80 -5.18
CA GLN A 54 -12.63 -15.99 -4.01
C GLN A 54 -11.83 -16.46 -2.80
N LYS A 55 -11.70 -17.78 -2.63
CA LYS A 55 -10.93 -18.38 -1.55
C LYS A 55 -9.44 -18.05 -1.68
N LEU A 56 -8.84 -18.24 -2.86
CA LEU A 56 -7.45 -17.91 -3.13
C LEU A 56 -7.19 -16.40 -2.90
N PHE A 57 -8.06 -15.55 -3.41
CA PHE A 57 -7.98 -14.11 -3.24
C PHE A 57 -8.07 -13.72 -1.76
N ASN A 58 -9.05 -14.24 -1.02
CA ASN A 58 -9.24 -13.90 0.39
C ASN A 58 -8.06 -14.36 1.25
N GLN A 59 -7.56 -15.59 1.04
CA GLN A 59 -6.39 -16.10 1.75
C GLN A 59 -5.13 -15.29 1.42
N SER A 60 -4.93 -14.93 0.15
CA SER A 60 -3.80 -14.08 -0.26
C SER A 60 -3.88 -12.70 0.39
N TRP A 61 -5.07 -12.07 0.44
CA TRP A 61 -5.26 -10.80 1.13
C TRP A 61 -5.13 -10.91 2.64
N GLN A 62 -5.56 -12.01 3.24
CA GLN A 62 -5.41 -12.23 4.68
C GLN A 62 -3.95 -12.14 5.12
N ASN A 63 -3.06 -12.78 4.38
CA ASN A 63 -1.63 -12.74 4.66
C ASN A 63 -0.99 -11.40 4.27
N MET A 64 -1.45 -10.79 3.17
CA MET A 64 -0.90 -9.52 2.68
C MET A 64 -1.30 -8.35 3.57
N ALA A 65 -2.58 -8.21 3.91
CA ALA A 65 -3.11 -7.03 4.59
C ALA A 65 -2.78 -6.97 6.08
N ALA A 66 -2.47 -8.13 6.71
CA ALA A 66 -2.13 -8.17 8.12
C ALA A 66 -0.80 -7.45 8.44
N PHE A 67 0.21 -7.63 7.59
CA PHE A 67 1.54 -7.11 7.86
C PHE A 67 2.24 -6.53 6.62
N LEU A 68 2.28 -7.27 5.50
CA LEU A 68 3.10 -6.92 4.34
C LEU A 68 2.64 -5.64 3.63
N LEU A 69 1.33 -5.44 3.47
CA LEU A 69 0.79 -4.25 2.84
C LEU A 69 1.06 -2.99 3.68
N PRO A 70 0.71 -2.92 4.98
CA PRO A 70 1.07 -1.76 5.81
C PRO A 70 2.59 -1.51 5.85
N MET A 71 3.40 -2.56 6.00
CA MET A 71 4.86 -2.46 5.97
C MET A 71 5.37 -1.93 4.63
N GLY A 72 4.84 -2.45 3.52
CA GLY A 72 5.18 -1.99 2.17
C GLY A 72 4.87 -0.50 1.96
N VAL A 73 3.71 -0.05 2.44
CA VAL A 73 3.30 1.37 2.42
C VAL A 73 4.24 2.24 3.25
N ILE A 74 4.62 1.79 4.46
CA ILE A 74 5.56 2.50 5.33
C ILE A 74 6.92 2.67 4.63
N LEU A 75 7.46 1.60 4.07
CA LEU A 75 8.75 1.62 3.37
C LEU A 75 8.69 2.47 2.11
N ALA A 76 7.68 2.28 1.25
CA ALA A 76 7.55 3.00 -0.01
C ALA A 76 7.40 4.51 0.22
N SER A 77 6.54 4.93 1.15
CA SER A 77 6.34 6.35 1.48
C SER A 77 7.62 6.99 2.01
N SER A 78 8.35 6.29 2.89
CA SER A 78 9.60 6.76 3.45
C SER A 78 10.71 6.87 2.39
N LEU A 79 10.84 5.88 1.52
CA LEU A 79 11.86 5.86 0.47
C LEU A 79 11.61 6.95 -0.59
N ILE A 80 10.37 7.17 -1.00
CA ILE A 80 10.03 8.17 -2.02
C ILE A 80 10.31 9.58 -1.50
N THR A 81 9.92 9.88 -0.26
CA THR A 81 10.14 11.21 0.32
C THR A 81 11.60 11.50 0.61
N GLN A 82 12.42 10.46 0.79
CA GLN A 82 13.85 10.58 1.10
C GLN A 82 14.76 10.70 -0.12
N ILE A 83 14.24 10.55 -1.34
CA ILE A 83 15.05 10.66 -2.56
C ILE A 83 15.83 11.98 -2.61
N GLU A 84 15.19 13.11 -2.28
CA GLU A 84 15.83 14.41 -2.28
C GLU A 84 16.79 14.61 -1.12
N TYR A 85 16.50 14.07 0.06
CA TYR A 85 17.43 14.16 1.19
C TYR A 85 18.72 13.37 0.93
N LYS A 86 18.60 12.15 0.39
CA LYS A 86 19.74 11.30 0.05
C LYS A 86 20.65 11.93 -0.99
N ASN A 87 20.08 12.63 -1.98
CA ASN A 87 20.82 13.24 -3.08
C ASN A 87 21.18 14.71 -2.79
N ASN A 88 20.90 15.24 -1.60
CA ASN A 88 21.09 16.66 -1.24
C ASN A 88 20.40 17.64 -2.22
N THR A 89 19.37 17.20 -2.94
CA THR A 89 18.68 17.97 -3.96
C THR A 89 17.49 18.76 -3.42
N TRP A 90 17.23 18.69 -2.12
CA TRP A 90 16.10 19.37 -1.48
C TRP A 90 16.14 20.89 -1.68
N LYS A 91 17.32 21.50 -1.55
CA LYS A 91 17.51 22.94 -1.82
C LYS A 91 17.25 23.30 -3.28
N GLN A 92 17.70 22.44 -4.21
CA GLN A 92 17.48 22.64 -5.65
C GLN A 92 15.97 22.55 -6.00
N LEU A 93 15.24 21.62 -5.38
CA LEU A 93 13.80 21.47 -5.58
C LEU A 93 13.05 22.77 -5.18
N HIS A 94 13.42 23.37 -4.06
CA HIS A 94 12.82 24.62 -3.60
C HIS A 94 13.27 25.88 -4.39
N ALA A 95 14.38 25.79 -5.13
CA ALA A 95 14.83 26.85 -6.04
C ALA A 95 14.15 26.78 -7.42
N THR A 96 13.38 25.70 -7.71
CA THR A 96 12.63 25.59 -8.97
C THR A 96 11.41 26.52 -8.96
N PRO A 97 10.93 26.99 -10.14
CA PRO A 97 9.75 27.85 -10.24
C PRO A 97 8.43 27.07 -10.03
N GLN A 98 8.42 26.14 -9.09
CA GLN A 98 7.24 25.35 -8.71
C GLN A 98 6.64 25.86 -7.41
N THR A 99 5.31 25.85 -7.32
CA THR A 99 4.64 26.14 -6.06
C THR A 99 4.83 24.99 -5.07
N TYR A 100 4.97 25.29 -3.79
CA TYR A 100 5.10 24.29 -2.73
C TYR A 100 3.92 23.32 -2.70
N THR A 101 2.72 23.82 -3.00
CA THR A 101 1.52 23.03 -3.14
C THR A 101 1.66 21.97 -4.23
N ASN A 102 2.19 22.34 -5.41
CA ASN A 102 2.39 21.40 -6.51
C ASN A 102 3.42 20.33 -6.14
N ILE A 103 4.50 20.69 -5.47
CA ILE A 103 5.52 19.74 -4.99
C ILE A 103 4.90 18.76 -3.98
N PHE A 104 4.15 19.29 -2.99
CA PHE A 104 3.49 18.47 -1.97
C PHE A 104 2.51 17.48 -2.59
N ILE A 105 1.59 17.94 -3.45
CA ILE A 105 0.57 17.09 -4.06
C ILE A 105 1.21 16.11 -5.06
N ALA A 106 2.17 16.54 -5.88
CA ALA A 106 2.84 15.67 -6.84
C ALA A 106 3.55 14.50 -6.15
N LYS A 107 4.29 14.77 -5.07
CA LYS A 107 4.98 13.73 -4.29
C LYS A 107 4.01 12.76 -3.64
N PHE A 108 2.93 13.27 -3.03
CA PHE A 108 1.87 12.43 -2.49
C PHE A 108 1.22 11.56 -3.56
N SER A 109 0.92 12.14 -4.74
CA SER A 109 0.32 11.40 -5.87
C SER A 109 1.23 10.27 -6.37
N VAL A 110 2.54 10.44 -6.36
CA VAL A 110 3.48 9.37 -6.71
C VAL A 110 3.42 8.22 -5.71
N ILE A 111 3.26 8.48 -4.41
CA ILE A 111 3.07 7.42 -3.40
C ILE A 111 1.78 6.65 -3.67
N ILE A 112 0.68 7.35 -3.99
CA ILE A 112 -0.59 6.72 -4.39
C ILE A 112 -0.41 5.85 -5.63
N LEU A 113 0.25 6.36 -6.68
CA LEU A 113 0.51 5.60 -7.91
C LEU A 113 1.36 4.35 -7.65
N MET A 114 2.35 4.42 -6.75
CA MET A 114 3.14 3.25 -6.34
C MET A 114 2.30 2.24 -5.57
N THR A 115 1.38 2.68 -4.73
CA THR A 115 0.43 1.79 -4.05
C THR A 115 -0.50 1.11 -5.06
N ILE A 116 -1.03 1.83 -6.03
CA ILE A 116 -1.84 1.25 -7.13
C ILE A 116 -1.02 0.24 -7.93
N LYS A 117 0.23 0.56 -8.26
CA LYS A 117 1.16 -0.34 -8.93
C LYS A 117 1.34 -1.65 -8.14
N PHE A 118 1.52 -1.56 -6.83
CA PHE A 118 1.59 -2.72 -5.94
C PHE A 118 0.33 -3.58 -6.03
N PHE A 119 -0.87 -2.97 -5.96
CA PHE A 119 -2.15 -3.69 -6.09
C PHE A 119 -2.29 -4.41 -7.43
N ILE A 120 -1.85 -3.77 -8.53
CA ILE A 120 -1.87 -4.38 -9.86
C ILE A 120 -0.99 -5.63 -9.89
N PHE A 121 0.26 -5.54 -9.43
CA PHE A 121 1.16 -6.70 -9.42
C PHE A 121 0.69 -7.81 -8.49
N PHE A 122 0.11 -7.45 -7.34
CA PHE A 122 -0.49 -8.42 -6.45
C PHE A 122 -1.64 -9.20 -7.10
N ASN A 123 -2.59 -8.50 -7.74
CA ASN A 123 -3.70 -9.17 -8.42
C ASN A 123 -3.26 -10.03 -9.60
N ILE A 124 -2.31 -9.54 -10.41
CA ILE A 124 -1.70 -10.33 -11.49
C ILE A 124 -1.05 -11.59 -10.91
N GLY A 125 -0.30 -11.45 -9.82
CA GLY A 125 0.33 -12.58 -9.13
C GLY A 125 -0.68 -13.62 -8.64
N VAL A 126 -1.79 -13.17 -8.00
CA VAL A 126 -2.86 -14.06 -7.52
C VAL A 126 -3.50 -14.83 -8.68
N ILE A 127 -3.78 -14.15 -9.79
CA ILE A 127 -4.36 -14.81 -10.99
C ILE A 127 -3.37 -15.82 -11.56
N LEU A 128 -2.11 -15.47 -11.72
CA LEU A 128 -1.08 -16.36 -12.24
C LEU A 128 -0.84 -17.57 -11.34
N SER A 129 -0.85 -17.38 -10.01
CA SER A 129 -0.68 -18.50 -9.06
C SER A 129 -1.82 -19.52 -9.11
N GLY A 130 -3.00 -19.13 -9.57
CA GLY A 130 -4.11 -20.05 -9.82
C GLY A 130 -4.09 -20.67 -11.23
N LEU A 131 -3.76 -19.88 -12.26
CA LEU A 131 -3.79 -20.31 -13.67
C LEU A 131 -2.68 -21.31 -14.00
N ILE A 132 -1.43 -21.00 -13.61
CA ILE A 132 -0.27 -21.80 -14.03
C ILE A 132 -0.34 -23.24 -13.50
N PRO A 133 -0.66 -23.53 -12.22
CA PRO A 133 -0.82 -24.88 -11.74
C PRO A 133 -1.92 -25.68 -12.46
N CYS A 134 -3.04 -25.04 -12.83
CA CYS A 134 -4.08 -25.71 -13.62
C CYS A 134 -3.57 -26.20 -14.98
N ILE A 135 -2.79 -25.35 -15.66
CA ILE A 135 -2.19 -25.75 -16.95
C ILE A 135 -1.15 -26.84 -16.79
N LEU A 136 -0.39 -26.84 -15.68
CA LEU A 136 0.67 -27.80 -15.44
C LEU A 136 0.18 -29.17 -14.98
N PHE A 137 -0.88 -29.25 -14.17
CA PHE A 137 -1.33 -30.48 -13.54
C PHE A 137 -2.63 -31.01 -14.14
N ASP A 138 -3.59 -30.15 -14.48
CA ASP A 138 -4.90 -30.56 -15.01
C ASP A 138 -4.98 -30.51 -16.55
N ASN A 139 -4.03 -29.86 -17.21
CA ASN A 139 -4.05 -29.51 -18.63
C ASN A 139 -5.30 -28.71 -19.07
N HIS A 140 -6.02 -28.10 -18.13
CA HIS A 140 -7.22 -27.32 -18.35
C HIS A 140 -7.16 -25.99 -17.61
N LEU A 141 -7.88 -25.01 -18.11
CA LEU A 141 -8.11 -23.75 -17.39
C LEU A 141 -9.05 -23.98 -16.19
N PRO A 142 -9.00 -23.10 -15.18
CA PRO A 142 -9.93 -23.18 -14.04
C PRO A 142 -11.38 -23.26 -14.52
N LYS A 143 -12.16 -24.18 -13.92
CA LYS A 143 -13.57 -24.41 -14.29
C LYS A 143 -14.48 -23.22 -13.98
N GLU A 144 -14.12 -22.43 -12.99
CA GLU A 144 -14.88 -21.26 -12.59
C GLU A 144 -14.36 -19.98 -13.27
N ASN A 145 -15.28 -19.10 -13.63
CA ASN A 145 -14.95 -17.80 -14.17
C ASN A 145 -14.34 -16.89 -13.11
N LEU A 146 -13.35 -16.09 -13.50
CA LEU A 146 -12.73 -15.10 -12.62
C LEU A 146 -13.76 -14.05 -12.16
N PRO A 147 -14.02 -13.89 -10.86
CA PRO A 147 -14.99 -12.93 -10.36
C PRO A 147 -14.39 -11.51 -10.28
N ILE A 148 -14.18 -10.88 -11.43
CA ILE A 148 -13.50 -9.57 -11.56
C ILE A 148 -14.14 -8.52 -10.67
N MET A 149 -15.47 -8.44 -10.63
CA MET A 149 -16.18 -7.45 -9.81
C MET A 149 -15.92 -7.63 -8.31
N TYR A 150 -15.79 -8.88 -7.86
CA TYR A 150 -15.42 -9.20 -6.48
C TYR A 150 -14.00 -8.69 -6.17
N PHE A 151 -13.04 -8.94 -7.04
CA PHE A 151 -11.67 -8.47 -6.90
C PHE A 151 -11.59 -6.95 -6.84
N ILE A 152 -12.25 -6.26 -7.76
CA ILE A 152 -12.28 -4.79 -7.79
C ILE A 152 -12.87 -4.22 -6.50
N LYS A 153 -14.04 -4.74 -6.07
CA LYS A 153 -14.71 -4.29 -4.85
C LYS A 153 -13.82 -4.39 -3.61
N TRP A 154 -13.15 -5.51 -3.43
CA TRP A 154 -12.27 -5.71 -2.27
C TRP A 154 -10.97 -4.93 -2.37
N ASN A 155 -10.38 -4.82 -3.57
CA ASN A 155 -9.20 -3.98 -3.79
C ASN A 155 -9.49 -2.51 -3.42
N ILE A 156 -10.65 -1.96 -3.79
CA ILE A 156 -11.06 -0.60 -3.41
C ILE A 156 -11.17 -0.48 -1.88
N LYS A 157 -11.76 -1.46 -1.21
CA LYS A 157 -11.85 -1.47 0.26
C LYS A 157 -10.47 -1.45 0.92
N TYR A 158 -9.56 -2.32 0.49
CA TYR A 158 -8.18 -2.33 1.01
C TYR A 158 -7.42 -1.04 0.69
N PHE A 159 -7.64 -0.48 -0.48
CA PHE A 159 -7.03 0.80 -0.85
C PHE A 159 -7.49 1.93 0.07
N ILE A 160 -8.79 2.05 0.34
CA ILE A 160 -9.34 3.06 1.26
C ILE A 160 -8.73 2.90 2.67
N THR A 161 -8.62 1.68 3.16
CA THR A 161 -8.06 1.43 4.51
C THR A 161 -6.54 1.65 4.60
N CYS A 162 -5.84 1.68 3.46
CA CYS A 162 -4.41 2.06 3.40
C CYS A 162 -4.19 3.58 3.42
N LEU A 163 -5.15 4.39 2.96
CA LEU A 163 -4.97 5.84 2.82
C LEU A 163 -4.50 6.54 4.10
N PRO A 164 -5.05 6.25 5.30
CA PRO A 164 -4.57 6.86 6.54
C PRO A 164 -3.11 6.55 6.84
N ILE A 165 -2.68 5.31 6.59
CA ILE A 165 -1.28 4.89 6.80
C ILE A 165 -0.37 5.69 5.86
N ILE A 166 -0.75 5.81 4.58
CA ILE A 166 -0.01 6.59 3.58
C ILE A 166 0.11 8.05 4.04
N ALA A 167 -0.98 8.66 4.49
CA ALA A 167 -1.00 10.06 4.93
C ALA A 167 -0.10 10.30 6.16
N ILE A 168 -0.17 9.42 7.18
CA ILE A 168 0.68 9.51 8.37
C ILE A 168 2.15 9.34 8.00
N GLN A 169 2.47 8.33 7.22
CA GLN A 169 3.85 8.07 6.81
C GLN A 169 4.41 9.20 5.95
N TYR A 170 3.58 9.78 5.09
CA TYR A 170 3.97 10.95 4.31
C TYR A 170 4.30 12.15 5.22
N LEU A 171 3.42 12.46 6.18
CA LEU A 171 3.63 13.53 7.16
C LEU A 171 4.94 13.32 7.95
N ILE A 172 5.15 12.12 8.50
CA ILE A 172 6.34 11.81 9.30
C ILE A 172 7.59 11.91 8.41
N SER A 173 7.55 11.38 7.20
CA SER A 173 8.68 11.38 6.27
C SER A 173 9.06 12.78 5.78
N LEU A 174 8.13 13.72 5.70
CA LEU A 174 8.42 15.13 5.42
C LEU A 174 9.07 15.87 6.60
N LYS A 175 8.83 15.40 7.83
CA LYS A 175 9.36 16.03 9.03
C LYS A 175 10.81 15.63 9.31
N PHE A 176 11.18 14.38 9.08
CA PHE A 176 12.49 13.82 9.45
C PHE A 176 13.38 13.65 8.22
N LYS A 177 14.64 14.07 8.32
CA LYS A 177 15.64 13.94 7.26
C LYS A 177 16.17 12.49 7.15
N ASN A 178 16.22 11.76 8.25
CA ASN A 178 16.68 10.36 8.26
C ASN A 178 15.50 9.43 7.98
N PHE A 179 15.62 8.58 6.96
CA PHE A 179 14.57 7.63 6.54
C PHE A 179 14.28 6.52 7.56
N LEU A 180 15.22 6.22 8.45
CA LEU A 180 15.03 5.21 9.49
C LEU A 180 13.99 5.63 10.52
N VAL A 181 13.88 6.94 10.81
CA VAL A 181 12.93 7.46 11.80
C VAL A 181 11.47 7.24 11.37
N PRO A 182 11.04 7.64 10.16
CA PRO A 182 9.69 7.33 9.66
C PRO A 182 9.39 5.83 9.64
N ILE A 183 10.35 5.02 9.21
CA ILE A 183 10.18 3.55 9.19
C ILE A 183 10.02 3.02 10.60
N GLY A 184 10.86 3.42 11.55
CA GLY A 184 10.79 2.98 12.94
C GLY A 184 9.45 3.34 13.59
N ILE A 185 8.99 4.59 13.43
CA ILE A 185 7.69 5.03 13.96
C ILE A 185 6.54 4.23 13.30
N GLY A 186 6.61 4.02 11.99
CA GLY A 186 5.61 3.26 11.26
C GLY A 186 5.52 1.80 11.70
N LEU A 187 6.67 1.14 11.87
CA LEU A 187 6.74 -0.25 12.35
C LEU A 187 6.26 -0.38 13.79
N LEU A 188 6.62 0.57 14.68
CA LEU A 188 6.09 0.60 16.05
C LEU A 188 4.57 0.76 16.06
N GLY A 189 4.03 1.64 15.23
CA GLY A 189 2.58 1.82 15.05
C GLY A 189 1.89 0.55 14.53
N LEU A 190 2.51 -0.13 13.55
CA LEU A 190 2.00 -1.38 12.99
C LEU A 190 2.00 -2.50 14.06
N VAL A 191 3.14 -2.76 14.68
CA VAL A 191 3.25 -3.81 15.71
C VAL A 191 2.33 -3.52 16.89
N GLY A 192 2.31 -2.28 17.39
CA GLY A 192 1.40 -1.86 18.45
C GLY A 192 -0.07 -2.07 18.08
N SER A 193 -0.45 -1.81 16.83
CA SER A 193 -1.82 -2.05 16.35
C SER A 193 -2.17 -3.54 16.26
N LEU A 194 -1.22 -4.40 15.89
CA LEU A 194 -1.44 -5.85 15.85
C LEU A 194 -1.61 -6.44 17.27
N ILE A 195 -0.82 -5.98 18.23
CA ILE A 195 -0.97 -6.37 19.63
C ILE A 195 -2.31 -5.88 20.19
N GLY A 196 -2.69 -4.67 19.83
CA GLY A 196 -3.92 -4.03 20.32
C GLY A 196 -5.21 -4.44 19.58
N LEU A 197 -5.22 -5.43 18.68
CA LEU A 197 -6.41 -5.80 17.89
C LEU A 197 -7.65 -6.13 18.74
N SER A 198 -7.46 -6.66 19.93
CA SER A 198 -8.56 -6.97 20.87
C SER A 198 -9.04 -5.76 21.68
N TRP A 199 -8.35 -4.64 21.60
CA TRP A 199 -8.70 -3.44 22.37
C TRP A 199 -9.95 -2.75 21.82
N LYS A 200 -10.84 -2.30 22.70
CA LYS A 200 -12.10 -1.64 22.31
C LYS A 200 -11.88 -0.38 21.47
N TYR A 201 -10.82 0.39 21.75
CA TYR A 201 -10.52 1.66 21.07
C TYR A 201 -9.49 1.53 19.95
N ILE A 202 -9.30 0.35 19.39
CA ILE A 202 -8.34 0.10 18.32
C ILE A 202 -8.57 0.93 17.05
N PHE A 203 -9.82 1.44 16.86
CA PHE A 203 -10.16 2.37 15.78
C PHE A 203 -9.35 3.68 15.80
N ILE A 204 -8.70 4.02 16.92
CA ILE A 204 -7.78 5.16 17.03
C ILE A 204 -6.49 4.91 16.24
N SER A 205 -6.10 3.63 16.07
CA SER A 205 -4.89 3.27 15.32
C SER A 205 -5.18 3.00 13.86
N PRO A 206 -4.80 3.87 12.93
CA PRO A 206 -5.05 3.66 11.51
C PRO A 206 -4.28 2.47 10.93
N TYR A 207 -3.20 2.03 11.56
CA TYR A 207 -2.43 0.85 11.13
C TYR A 207 -3.20 -0.47 11.27
N SER A 208 -4.25 -0.51 12.08
CA SER A 208 -5.10 -1.71 12.25
C SER A 208 -6.15 -1.89 11.15
N TYR A 209 -6.48 -0.84 10.37
CA TYR A 209 -7.64 -0.86 9.49
C TYR A 209 -7.55 -1.92 8.38
N CYS A 210 -6.38 -2.13 7.80
CA CYS A 210 -6.17 -3.18 6.80
C CYS A 210 -6.43 -4.57 7.38
N THR A 211 -5.89 -4.86 8.56
CA THR A 211 -6.07 -6.14 9.27
C THR A 211 -7.53 -6.35 9.68
N MET A 212 -8.19 -5.32 10.19
CA MET A 212 -9.61 -5.38 10.57
C MET A 212 -10.53 -5.64 9.38
N THR A 213 -10.20 -5.08 8.21
CA THR A 213 -10.96 -5.30 6.98
C THR A 213 -10.90 -6.76 6.55
N VAL A 214 -9.76 -7.41 6.71
CA VAL A 214 -9.60 -8.85 6.42
C VAL A 214 -10.36 -9.71 7.42
N MET A 215 -10.23 -9.41 8.71
CA MET A 215 -10.88 -10.19 9.76
C MET A 215 -12.41 -10.10 9.74
N GLN A 216 -12.97 -9.15 8.97
CA GLN A 216 -14.41 -8.90 8.86
C GLN A 216 -15.13 -8.87 10.22
N THR A 217 -14.43 -8.41 11.25
CA THR A 217 -14.95 -8.34 12.61
C THR A 217 -16.16 -7.39 12.63
N LYS A 218 -17.34 -7.90 13.05
CA LYS A 218 -18.49 -7.06 13.32
C LYS A 218 -18.14 -6.13 14.49
N ARG A 219 -18.06 -4.85 14.22
CA ARG A 219 -17.81 -3.81 15.23
C ARG A 219 -18.86 -2.73 15.09
N ASP A 220 -19.09 -2.00 16.16
CA ASP A 220 -20.10 -0.93 16.26
C ASP A 220 -19.72 0.33 15.45
N PHE A 221 -18.61 0.30 14.69
CA PHE A 221 -18.15 1.42 13.88
C PHE A 221 -17.80 1.02 12.45
N ASN A 222 -17.98 1.96 11.53
CA ASN A 222 -17.65 1.77 10.11
C ASN A 222 -16.18 2.13 9.84
N ILE A 223 -15.35 1.11 9.62
CA ILE A 223 -13.89 1.24 9.38
C ILE A 223 -13.62 2.19 8.20
N PHE A 224 -14.43 2.15 7.14
CA PHE A 224 -14.21 2.97 5.94
C PHE A 224 -14.46 4.44 6.19
N GLN A 225 -15.48 4.78 6.99
CA GLN A 225 -15.75 6.17 7.39
C GLN A 225 -14.61 6.71 8.24
N PHE A 226 -14.14 5.95 9.24
CA PHE A 226 -13.00 6.36 10.04
C PHE A 226 -11.74 6.50 9.20
N ALA A 227 -11.46 5.58 8.28
CA ALA A 227 -10.32 5.64 7.39
C ALA A 227 -10.32 6.92 6.53
N THR A 228 -11.47 7.27 5.94
CA THR A 228 -11.59 8.50 5.12
C THR A 228 -11.44 9.77 5.95
N ILE A 229 -12.05 9.83 7.15
CA ILE A 229 -11.92 10.98 8.04
C ILE A 229 -10.46 11.17 8.48
N TYR A 230 -9.80 10.11 8.96
CA TYR A 230 -8.39 10.16 9.33
C TYR A 230 -7.49 10.61 8.18
N PHE A 231 -7.73 10.07 6.99
CA PHE A 231 -6.99 10.46 5.79
C PHE A 231 -7.10 11.98 5.54
N ILE A 232 -8.31 12.52 5.51
CA ILE A 232 -8.57 13.95 5.24
C ILE A 232 -7.90 14.81 6.32
N VAL A 233 -8.13 14.50 7.59
CA VAL A 233 -7.58 15.28 8.71
C VAL A 233 -6.05 15.29 8.68
N ILE A 234 -5.42 14.13 8.49
CA ILE A 234 -3.96 14.04 8.47
C ILE A 234 -3.37 14.74 7.25
N MET A 235 -4.02 14.66 6.09
CA MET A 235 -3.56 15.37 4.89
C MET A 235 -3.65 16.91 5.07
N LEU A 236 -4.69 17.42 5.70
CA LEU A 236 -4.81 18.85 6.01
C LEU A 236 -3.71 19.30 7.00
N ILE A 237 -3.47 18.52 8.05
CA ILE A 237 -2.38 18.80 9.01
C ILE A 237 -1.02 18.75 8.31
N SER A 238 -0.79 17.73 7.48
CA SER A 238 0.45 17.55 6.73
C SER A 238 0.73 18.74 5.81
N TYR A 239 -0.29 19.18 5.09
CA TYR A 239 -0.21 20.33 4.20
C TYR A 239 0.08 21.63 4.96
N TYR A 240 -0.65 21.88 6.05
CA TYR A 240 -0.43 23.05 6.89
C TYR A 240 1.00 23.10 7.45
N LEU A 241 1.49 22.00 8.01
CA LEU A 241 2.85 21.91 8.55
C LEU A 241 3.92 22.05 7.46
N TYR A 242 3.66 21.56 6.26
CA TYR A 242 4.57 21.69 5.13
C TYR A 242 4.75 23.15 4.70
N ILE A 243 3.66 23.92 4.62
CA ILE A 243 3.71 25.35 4.25
C ILE A 243 4.29 26.19 5.38
N SER A 244 3.86 25.98 6.64
CA SER A 244 4.33 26.77 7.80
C SER A 244 5.84 26.63 8.06
N LYS A 245 6.45 25.53 7.64
CA LYS A 245 7.91 25.33 7.76
C LYS A 245 8.71 26.28 6.84
N LYS A 246 8.09 26.79 5.79
CA LYS A 246 8.68 27.75 4.84
C LYS A 246 8.86 29.12 5.44
N GLU A 247 7.93 29.56 6.31
CA GLU A 247 7.95 30.93 6.86
C GLU A 247 9.05 31.15 7.92
N LYS A 248 9.70 30.04 8.35
CA LYS A 248 10.74 30.03 9.40
C LYS A 248 12.16 29.76 8.86
N GLY A 249 12.35 29.58 7.57
CA GLY A 249 13.62 29.35 6.89
C GLY A 249 13.85 30.33 5.78
#